data_bbc7725c1af230753657f7f322981a4b
#
_entry.id   bbc7725c1af230753657f7f322981a4b
#
_cell.length_a   1.000
_cell.length_b   1.000
_cell.length_c   1.000
_cell.angle_alpha   90.00
_cell.angle_beta   90.00
_cell.angle_gamma   90.00
#
_symmetry.space_group_name_H-M   'P 1'
#
loop_
_entity.id
_entity.type
_entity.pdbx_description
1 polymer ?
#
loop_
_entity_poly.entity_id
_entity_poly.type
_entity_poly.pdbx_seq_one_letter_code
_entity_poly.pdbx_strand_id
1 'polypeptide(L)'
;FHLGDMNLATPENIIEATIKAIRDGHTGYAPAQGILPLREALAENVGSMRGVDYSPDNIAVQPGGXPTVWKFIAVVMNPGDEVLYPNPGYPIYESQIEFQGGTAVPYAYTETMSGFAIDLVKLEASITPKTKAIIYNNFQNPISASSSKEEMEAIATLAIKHNLWVMADDAYFEIRYSNEKPLSIVSIPGMKERTVILYTFSKKYAMTGWRLGATIGPKSFIEKVAKLNVNDESCSNHFIQYAMIEGLTGDPSGYQSILQELKRRRDTAVNMLNTIEGIFVPTPESTFYLFPNVSKIMAKKGFTDVAQLQKACLENIGVSFCTRNHFGRPVPGETEYFIRFAYSGISVDDIEEGLAHLKSYFEES
;
A
#
# COMPACT_ATOMS: atom_id res chain seq x y z
N PHE A 1 -1.85 5.86 16.81
CA PHE A 1 -0.89 5.55 15.72
C PHE A 1 -1.07 4.13 15.19
N HIS A 2 -2.20 3.50 15.45
CA HIS A 2 -2.35 2.06 15.25
C HIS A 2 -2.78 1.69 13.82
N LEU A 3 -3.93 2.19 13.39
CA LEU A 3 -4.54 1.76 12.12
C LEU A 3 -4.13 2.67 10.97
N GLY A 4 -4.11 2.09 9.77
CA GLY A 4 -3.91 2.83 8.54
C GLY A 4 -5.21 3.39 7.99
N ASP A 5 -6.09 3.85 8.84
CA ASP A 5 -7.33 4.49 8.45
C ASP A 5 -7.21 5.99 8.68
N MET A 6 -8.14 6.75 8.13
CA MET A 6 -8.04 8.21 8.12
C MET A 6 -9.17 8.84 8.89
N ASN A 7 -8.86 9.89 9.64
CA ASN A 7 -9.89 10.67 10.33
C ASN A 7 -10.17 11.99 9.59
N LEU A 8 -9.85 12.03 8.32
CA LEU A 8 -10.12 13.19 7.45
C LEU A 8 -11.36 12.91 6.61
N ALA A 9 -12.06 13.98 6.22
CA ALA A 9 -13.29 13.83 5.47
C ALA A 9 -13.06 13.51 4.01
N THR A 10 -13.90 12.66 3.44
CA THR A 10 -13.96 12.48 1.99
C THR A 10 -14.29 13.84 1.34
N PRO A 11 -13.66 14.18 0.21
CA PRO A 11 -13.93 15.46 -0.43
C PRO A 11 -15.41 15.69 -0.76
N GLU A 12 -15.85 16.92 -0.54
CA GLU A 12 -17.27 17.25 -0.65
C GLU A 12 -17.81 17.02 -2.05
N ASN A 13 -17.00 17.29 -3.10
CA ASN A 13 -17.49 17.07 -4.47
C ASN A 13 -17.78 15.59 -4.73
N ILE A 14 -17.05 14.69 -4.11
CA ILE A 14 -17.30 13.25 -4.25
C ILE A 14 -18.59 12.89 -3.51
N ILE A 15 -18.79 13.44 -2.30
CA ILE A 15 -20.01 13.19 -1.54
C ILE A 15 -21.23 13.66 -2.35
N GLU A 16 -21.17 14.86 -2.89
CA GLU A 16 -22.29 15.41 -3.66
C GLU A 16 -22.55 14.60 -4.92
N ALA A 17 -21.49 14.16 -5.61
CA ALA A 17 -21.66 13.32 -6.79
C ALA A 17 -22.30 11.99 -6.45
N THR A 18 -22.02 11.46 -5.25
CA THR A 18 -22.62 10.22 -4.79
C THR A 18 -24.13 10.40 -4.58
N ILE A 19 -24.51 11.49 -3.90
CA ILE A 19 -25.92 11.79 -3.65
C ILE A 19 -26.64 11.95 -4.98
N LYS A 20 -26.03 12.68 -5.92
CA LYS A 20 -26.64 12.86 -7.24
C LYS A 20 -26.82 11.52 -7.95
N ALA A 21 -25.82 10.65 -7.90
CA ALA A 21 -25.91 9.36 -8.60
C ALA A 21 -27.05 8.50 -8.01
N ILE A 22 -27.23 8.55 -6.68
CA ILE A 22 -28.35 7.85 -6.06
C ILE A 22 -29.69 8.41 -6.57
N ARG A 23 -29.82 9.73 -6.58
CA ARG A 23 -31.07 10.36 -7.01
C ARG A 23 -31.32 10.14 -8.50
N ASP A 24 -30.27 10.01 -9.30
CA ASP A 24 -30.39 9.72 -10.74
C ASP A 24 -30.76 8.26 -10.99
N GLY A 25 -30.81 7.43 -9.97
CA GLY A 25 -31.28 6.06 -10.09
C GLY A 25 -30.21 5.02 -10.43
N HIS A 26 -28.94 5.33 -10.19
CA HIS A 26 -27.84 4.38 -10.46
C HIS A 26 -27.73 3.40 -9.30
N THR A 27 -28.79 2.59 -9.12
CA THR A 27 -28.91 1.70 -7.98
C THR A 27 -29.11 0.24 -8.38
N GLY A 28 -29.17 -0.07 -9.67
CA GLY A 28 -29.27 -1.43 -10.16
C GLY A 28 -27.88 -2.03 -10.38
N TYR A 29 -27.87 -3.18 -11.04
CA TYR A 29 -26.61 -3.81 -11.40
C TYR A 29 -25.83 -2.96 -12.41
N ALA A 30 -24.52 -3.02 -12.29
CA ALA A 30 -23.60 -2.45 -13.27
C ALA A 30 -22.86 -3.62 -13.96
N PRO A 31 -22.14 -3.35 -15.05
CA PRO A 31 -21.32 -4.41 -15.64
C PRO A 31 -20.30 -4.92 -14.62
N ALA A 32 -20.02 -6.21 -14.67
CA ALA A 32 -19.10 -6.83 -13.70
C ALA A 32 -17.70 -6.19 -13.77
N GLN A 33 -17.30 -5.75 -14.95
CA GLN A 33 -15.98 -5.11 -15.13
C GLN A 33 -15.99 -3.65 -14.70
N GLY A 34 -17.17 -3.06 -14.46
CA GLY A 34 -17.32 -1.65 -14.13
C GLY A 34 -17.90 -0.86 -15.27
N ILE A 35 -18.51 0.29 -14.94
CA ILE A 35 -19.15 1.13 -15.97
C ILE A 35 -18.07 1.71 -16.89
N LEU A 36 -18.42 1.83 -18.17
CA LEU A 36 -17.47 2.30 -19.17
C LEU A 36 -16.91 3.70 -18.85
N PRO A 37 -17.74 4.68 -18.46
CA PRO A 37 -17.18 6.01 -18.19
C PRO A 37 -16.13 6.00 -17.07
N LEU A 38 -16.30 5.18 -16.03
CA LEU A 38 -15.30 5.12 -14.97
C LEU A 38 -14.03 4.42 -15.48
N ARG A 39 -14.19 3.36 -16.27
CA ARG A 39 -13.01 2.68 -16.81
C ARG A 39 -12.23 3.59 -17.75
N GLU A 40 -12.93 4.42 -18.52
CA GLU A 40 -12.28 5.41 -19.37
C GLU A 40 -11.49 6.42 -18.53
N ALA A 41 -12.10 6.94 -17.47
CA ALA A 41 -11.45 7.92 -16.61
C ALA A 41 -10.24 7.31 -15.89
N LEU A 42 -10.37 6.09 -15.42
CA LEU A 42 -9.27 5.41 -14.76
C LEU A 42 -8.12 5.13 -15.73
N ALA A 43 -8.44 4.68 -16.95
CA ALA A 43 -7.39 4.39 -17.92
C ALA A 43 -6.58 5.65 -18.23
N GLU A 44 -7.25 6.77 -18.39
CA GLU A 44 -6.57 8.05 -18.68
C GLU A 44 -5.74 8.50 -17.47
N ASN A 45 -6.32 8.47 -16.28
CA ASN A 45 -5.66 8.97 -15.07
C ASN A 45 -4.44 8.10 -14.72
N VAL A 46 -4.65 6.79 -14.66
CA VAL A 46 -3.59 5.87 -14.22
C VAL A 46 -2.47 5.83 -15.25
N GLY A 47 -2.84 5.83 -16.54
CA GLY A 47 -1.85 5.78 -17.62
C GLY A 47 -1.02 7.05 -17.70
N SER A 48 -1.67 8.22 -17.63
CA SER A 48 -0.93 9.47 -17.74
C SER A 48 0.00 9.69 -16.56
N MET A 49 -0.39 9.27 -15.37
CA MET A 49 0.47 9.42 -14.20
C MET A 49 1.68 8.49 -14.25
N ARG A 50 1.61 7.41 -15.02
CA ARG A 50 2.67 6.41 -15.09
C ARG A 50 3.42 6.40 -16.41
N GLY A 51 3.00 7.24 -17.36
CA GLY A 51 3.70 7.36 -18.65
C GLY A 51 3.44 6.19 -19.59
N VAL A 52 2.26 5.57 -19.51
CA VAL A 52 1.88 4.48 -20.40
C VAL A 52 0.45 4.69 -20.88
N ASP A 53 0.06 3.98 -21.93
CA ASP A 53 -1.30 4.04 -22.45
C ASP A 53 -2.09 2.84 -21.94
N TYR A 54 -3.25 3.13 -21.34
CA TYR A 54 -4.23 2.10 -20.98
C TYR A 54 -5.53 2.44 -21.69
N SER A 55 -6.30 1.42 -22.02
CA SER A 55 -7.67 1.55 -22.51
C SER A 55 -8.63 1.03 -21.46
N PRO A 56 -9.93 1.26 -21.63
CA PRO A 56 -10.91 0.70 -20.67
C PRO A 56 -10.84 -0.83 -20.56
N ASP A 57 -10.34 -1.52 -21.59
CA ASP A 57 -10.19 -2.98 -21.54
C ASP A 57 -9.10 -3.42 -20.58
N ASN A 58 -8.28 -2.50 -20.13
CA ASN A 58 -7.23 -2.79 -19.15
C ASN A 58 -7.69 -2.62 -17.70
N ILE A 59 -8.98 -2.30 -17.48
CA ILE A 59 -9.50 -1.91 -16.16
C ILE A 59 -10.62 -2.85 -15.73
N ALA A 60 -10.53 -3.39 -14.52
CA ALA A 60 -11.66 -4.07 -13.88
C ALA A 60 -11.91 -3.43 -12.53
N VAL A 61 -13.07 -2.82 -12.36
CA VAL A 61 -13.48 -2.15 -11.13
C VAL A 61 -13.90 -3.21 -10.12
N GLN A 62 -13.61 -2.95 -8.83
CA GLN A 62 -13.84 -3.93 -7.79
C GLN A 62 -14.04 -3.22 -6.43
N PRO A 63 -14.49 -3.94 -5.38
CA PRO A 63 -14.72 -3.31 -4.08
C PRO A 63 -13.42 -3.17 -3.27
N GLY A 64 -12.68 -2.11 -3.54
CA GLY A 64 -11.42 -1.81 -2.86
C GLY A 64 -10.23 -2.38 -3.56
N GLY A 65 -9.11 -2.33 -2.92
CA GLY A 65 -7.87 -2.86 -3.46
C GLY A 65 -7.65 -4.35 -3.22
N UNK A 66 -8.01 -4.93 -2.22
CA UNK A 66 -7.78 -5.98 -1.85
C UNK A 66 -8.05 -6.91 -2.61
N PRO A 67 -9.24 -6.97 -3.34
CA PRO A 67 -9.52 -8.08 -4.29
C PRO A 67 -8.46 -8.33 -5.34
N THR A 68 -7.67 -7.34 -5.68
CA THR A 68 -6.58 -7.56 -6.66
C THR A 68 -5.61 -8.64 -6.18
N VAL A 69 -5.28 -8.64 -4.89
CA VAL A 69 -4.34 -9.62 -4.35
C VAL A 69 -4.90 -11.03 -4.57
N TRP A 70 -6.15 -11.22 -4.17
CA TRP A 70 -6.79 -12.53 -4.28
C TRP A 70 -6.89 -12.99 -5.73
N LYS A 71 -7.33 -12.10 -6.61
CA LYS A 71 -7.58 -12.46 -8.00
C LYS A 71 -6.28 -12.62 -8.79
N PHE A 72 -5.29 -11.79 -8.49
CA PHE A 72 -3.97 -11.94 -9.12
C PHE A 72 -3.41 -13.34 -8.83
N ILE A 73 -3.43 -13.72 -7.56
CA ILE A 73 -2.90 -15.03 -7.16
C ILE A 73 -3.71 -16.14 -7.83
N ALA A 74 -5.04 -16.00 -7.85
CA ALA A 74 -5.89 -17.01 -8.48
C ALA A 74 -5.57 -17.20 -9.97
N VAL A 75 -5.21 -16.11 -10.65
CA VAL A 75 -4.94 -16.18 -12.09
C VAL A 75 -3.54 -16.73 -12.39
N VAL A 76 -2.52 -16.36 -11.60
CA VAL A 76 -1.14 -16.66 -11.99
C VAL A 76 -0.56 -17.91 -11.34
N MET A 77 -1.20 -18.45 -10.31
CA MET A 77 -0.57 -19.47 -9.46
C MET A 77 -1.36 -20.75 -9.48
N ASN A 78 -0.65 -21.89 -9.57
CA ASN A 78 -1.20 -23.19 -9.28
C ASN A 78 -0.67 -23.68 -7.93
N PRO A 79 -1.36 -24.62 -7.28
CA PRO A 79 -0.84 -25.16 -6.02
C PRO A 79 0.60 -25.66 -6.18
N GLY A 80 1.44 -25.30 -5.21
CA GLY A 80 2.85 -25.66 -5.25
C GLY A 80 3.75 -24.63 -5.92
N ASP A 81 3.18 -23.70 -6.65
CA ASP A 81 3.98 -22.60 -7.21
C ASP A 81 4.45 -21.65 -6.12
N GLU A 82 5.45 -20.85 -6.43
CA GLU A 82 6.04 -19.89 -5.50
C GLU A 82 5.75 -18.47 -5.94
N VAL A 83 5.42 -17.62 -4.96
CA VAL A 83 5.22 -16.19 -5.19
C VAL A 83 6.10 -15.42 -4.21
N LEU A 84 6.91 -14.50 -4.74
CA LEU A 84 7.76 -13.65 -3.93
C LEU A 84 6.95 -12.48 -3.37
N TYR A 85 7.13 -12.18 -2.09
CA TYR A 85 6.39 -11.09 -1.46
C TYR A 85 7.29 -10.35 -0.47
N PRO A 86 7.03 -9.05 -0.24
CA PRO A 86 7.87 -8.28 0.67
C PRO A 86 7.58 -8.61 2.12
N ASN A 87 8.63 -8.75 2.93
CA ASN A 87 8.49 -9.03 4.35
C ASN A 87 9.58 -8.27 5.11
N PRO A 88 9.22 -7.27 5.96
CA PRO A 88 7.85 -6.90 6.35
C PRO A 88 7.05 -6.33 5.19
N GLY A 89 5.76 -6.58 5.22
CA GLY A 89 4.85 -6.13 4.19
C GLY A 89 3.41 -6.30 4.64
N TYR A 90 2.49 -5.91 3.78
CA TYR A 90 1.07 -6.04 4.07
C TYR A 90 0.76 -7.51 4.36
N PRO A 91 0.14 -7.82 5.49
CA PRO A 91 0.08 -9.22 5.93
C PRO A 91 -0.76 -10.14 5.08
N ILE A 92 -1.67 -9.63 4.27
CA ILE A 92 -2.48 -10.53 3.46
C ILE A 92 -1.72 -11.15 2.30
N TYR A 93 -0.55 -10.63 1.94
CA TYR A 93 0.21 -11.25 0.85
C TYR A 93 0.52 -12.72 1.18
N GLU A 94 1.20 -12.96 2.30
CA GLU A 94 1.56 -14.35 2.60
C GLU A 94 0.35 -15.21 2.89
N SER A 95 -0.65 -14.66 3.58
CA SER A 95 -1.83 -15.46 3.90
C SER A 95 -2.61 -15.84 2.65
N GLN A 96 -2.72 -14.94 1.67
CA GLN A 96 -3.46 -15.24 0.45
C GLN A 96 -2.70 -16.25 -0.43
N ILE A 97 -1.38 -16.12 -0.51
CA ILE A 97 -0.59 -17.08 -1.28
C ILE A 97 -0.79 -18.48 -0.70
N GLU A 98 -0.68 -18.59 0.62
CA GLU A 98 -0.79 -19.90 1.28
C GLU A 98 -2.20 -20.45 1.25
N PHE A 99 -3.20 -19.57 1.43
CA PHE A 99 -4.60 -20.00 1.40
C PHE A 99 -4.95 -20.63 0.04
N GLN A 100 -4.36 -20.10 -1.03
CA GLN A 100 -4.65 -20.60 -2.37
C GLN A 100 -3.72 -21.75 -2.79
N GLY A 101 -2.90 -22.25 -1.87
CA GLY A 101 -2.11 -23.45 -2.11
C GLY A 101 -0.70 -23.23 -2.60
N GLY A 102 -0.26 -22.00 -2.65
CA GLY A 102 1.10 -21.70 -3.07
C GLY A 102 2.08 -21.62 -1.91
N THR A 103 3.35 -21.42 -2.25
CA THR A 103 4.41 -21.21 -1.29
C THR A 103 4.78 -19.72 -1.29
N ALA A 104 4.66 -19.08 -0.14
CA ALA A 104 4.99 -17.67 0.02
C ALA A 104 6.48 -17.55 0.32
N VAL A 105 7.22 -16.87 -0.58
CA VAL A 105 8.67 -16.75 -0.46
C VAL A 105 9.01 -15.28 -0.16
N PRO A 106 9.47 -14.98 1.05
CA PRO A 106 9.70 -13.58 1.42
C PRO A 106 10.97 -13.02 0.81
N TYR A 107 10.94 -11.72 0.47
CA TYR A 107 12.18 -11.00 0.23
C TYR A 107 12.26 -9.84 1.21
N ALA A 108 13.50 -9.48 1.56
CA ALA A 108 13.75 -8.59 2.68
C ALA A 108 14.30 -7.25 2.24
N TYR A 109 14.31 -6.32 3.18
CA TYR A 109 14.88 -4.99 2.98
C TYR A 109 16.08 -4.80 3.90
N THR A 110 16.98 -3.92 3.49
CA THR A 110 18.10 -3.51 4.30
C THR A 110 17.87 -2.07 4.75
N GLU A 111 18.07 -1.81 6.03
CA GLU A 111 17.93 -0.46 6.57
C GLU A 111 19.10 0.40 6.08
N THR A 112 18.79 1.63 5.61
CA THR A 112 19.80 2.57 5.14
C THR A 112 19.59 3.91 5.85
N MET A 113 20.51 4.85 5.62
CA MET A 113 20.36 6.19 6.22
C MET A 113 19.14 6.94 5.68
N SER A 114 18.70 6.61 4.47
CA SER A 114 17.57 7.31 3.85
C SER A 114 16.27 6.51 3.91
N GLY A 115 16.30 5.30 4.50
CA GLY A 115 15.11 4.47 4.63
C GLY A 115 15.45 3.00 4.49
N PHE A 116 14.84 2.36 3.50
CA PHE A 116 15.02 0.92 3.28
C PHE A 116 15.24 0.65 1.79
N ALA A 117 16.05 -0.34 1.50
CA ALA A 117 16.28 -0.80 0.14
C ALA A 117 16.09 -2.32 0.09
N ILE A 118 15.60 -2.83 -1.04
CA ILE A 118 15.41 -4.27 -1.22
C ILE A 118 16.78 -4.95 -1.29
N ASP A 119 16.90 -6.08 -0.61
CA ASP A 119 18.10 -6.92 -0.70
C ASP A 119 18.02 -7.69 -2.02
N LEU A 120 18.56 -7.08 -3.07
CA LEU A 120 18.41 -7.62 -4.43
C LEU A 120 19.18 -8.92 -4.63
N VAL A 121 20.30 -9.09 -3.95
CA VAL A 121 21.09 -10.32 -4.06
C VAL A 121 20.28 -11.50 -3.52
N LYS A 122 19.71 -11.33 -2.33
CA LYS A 122 18.90 -12.40 -1.75
C LYS A 122 17.62 -12.64 -2.54
N LEU A 123 17.04 -11.57 -3.08
CA LEU A 123 15.84 -11.71 -3.89
C LEU A 123 16.11 -12.61 -5.10
N GLU A 124 17.18 -12.31 -5.84
CA GLU A 124 17.51 -13.10 -7.01
C GLU A 124 17.78 -14.55 -6.63
N ALA A 125 18.50 -14.77 -5.52
CA ALA A 125 18.80 -16.12 -5.05
C ALA A 125 17.56 -16.91 -4.67
N SER A 126 16.46 -16.24 -4.38
CA SER A 126 15.20 -16.90 -4.00
C SER A 126 14.36 -17.36 -5.20
N ILE A 127 14.71 -16.94 -6.40
CA ILE A 127 13.95 -17.31 -7.60
C ILE A 127 14.29 -18.72 -8.02
N THR A 128 13.26 -19.54 -8.25
CA THR A 128 13.40 -20.94 -8.67
C THR A 128 12.54 -21.17 -9.90
N PRO A 129 12.63 -22.37 -10.53
CA PRO A 129 11.71 -22.67 -11.64
C PRO A 129 10.25 -22.68 -11.22
N LYS A 130 9.93 -22.76 -9.93
CA LYS A 130 8.55 -22.71 -9.44
C LYS A 130 8.04 -21.30 -9.23
N THR A 131 8.89 -20.29 -9.30
CA THR A 131 8.49 -18.90 -9.06
C THR A 131 7.65 -18.40 -10.23
N LYS A 132 6.45 -17.89 -9.94
CA LYS A 132 5.53 -17.40 -10.97
C LYS A 132 5.37 -15.88 -10.94
N ALA A 133 5.55 -15.27 -9.76
CA ALA A 133 5.21 -13.86 -9.63
C ALA A 133 5.99 -13.22 -8.48
N ILE A 134 6.06 -11.90 -8.54
CA ILE A 134 6.56 -11.09 -7.44
C ILE A 134 5.55 -10.00 -7.12
N ILE A 135 5.26 -9.83 -5.83
CA ILE A 135 4.45 -8.73 -5.34
C ILE A 135 5.40 -7.59 -4.99
N TYR A 136 5.14 -6.41 -5.55
CA TYR A 136 6.02 -5.26 -5.45
C TYR A 136 5.19 -4.07 -4.97
N ASN A 137 5.47 -3.62 -3.75
CA ASN A 137 4.70 -2.55 -3.12
C ASN A 137 5.56 -1.30 -3.01
N ASN A 138 5.43 -0.40 -3.94
CA ASN A 138 6.15 0.87 -3.97
C ASN A 138 5.09 1.98 -4.13
N PHE A 139 4.86 2.75 -3.17
CA PHE A 139 5.51 3.05 -1.89
C PHE A 139 4.96 2.12 -0.80
N GLN A 140 5.79 1.69 0.10
CA GLN A 140 5.60 0.44 0.83
C GLN A 140 4.96 0.62 2.21
N ASN A 141 3.99 -0.22 2.51
CA ASN A 141 3.44 -0.38 3.86
C ASN A 141 4.07 -1.65 4.45
N PRO A 142 4.74 -1.62 5.59
CA PRO A 142 4.74 -0.57 6.62
C PRO A 142 5.96 0.35 6.65
N ILE A 143 6.95 0.15 5.77
CA ILE A 143 8.25 0.78 5.96
C ILE A 143 8.43 2.07 5.17
N SER A 144 7.45 2.44 4.37
CA SER A 144 7.48 3.65 3.54
C SER A 144 8.69 3.69 2.59
N ALA A 145 9.16 2.51 2.18
CA ALA A 145 10.26 2.44 1.24
C ALA A 145 9.84 2.94 -0.13
N SER A 146 10.77 3.62 -0.78
CA SER A 146 10.61 4.18 -2.11
C SER A 146 11.76 3.67 -2.95
N SER A 147 11.48 2.94 -4.02
CA SER A 147 12.55 2.41 -4.87
C SER A 147 13.28 3.53 -5.58
N SER A 148 14.61 3.44 -5.62
CA SER A 148 15.37 4.22 -6.57
C SER A 148 15.07 3.72 -7.98
N LYS A 149 15.43 4.53 -8.98
CA LYS A 149 15.32 4.10 -10.37
C LYS A 149 16.09 2.81 -10.60
N GLU A 150 17.29 2.73 -10.04
CA GLU A 150 18.14 1.56 -10.19
C GLU A 150 17.52 0.32 -9.56
N GLU A 151 16.93 0.45 -8.38
CA GLU A 151 16.24 -0.68 -7.74
C GLU A 151 15.07 -1.16 -8.58
N MET A 152 14.26 -0.21 -9.06
CA MET A 152 13.10 -0.55 -9.88
C MET A 152 13.51 -1.24 -11.17
N GLU A 153 14.58 -0.76 -11.82
CA GLU A 153 15.09 -1.38 -13.03
C GLU A 153 15.62 -2.79 -12.76
N ALA A 154 16.22 -3.01 -11.58
CA ALA A 154 16.71 -4.34 -11.22
C ALA A 154 15.54 -5.32 -11.04
N ILE A 155 14.45 -4.86 -10.39
CA ILE A 155 13.26 -5.71 -10.26
C ILE A 155 12.71 -6.05 -11.65
N ALA A 156 12.63 -5.06 -12.54
CA ALA A 156 12.14 -5.28 -13.89
C ALA A 156 13.01 -6.30 -14.64
N THR A 157 14.33 -6.15 -14.51
CA THR A 157 15.25 -7.07 -15.17
C THR A 157 15.02 -8.51 -14.70
N LEU A 158 14.85 -8.71 -13.39
CA LEU A 158 14.59 -10.04 -12.85
C LEU A 158 13.27 -10.59 -13.35
N ALA A 159 12.22 -9.77 -13.39
CA ALA A 159 10.91 -10.21 -13.83
C ALA A 159 10.94 -10.65 -15.29
N ILE A 160 11.63 -9.89 -16.13
CA ILE A 160 11.74 -10.24 -17.55
C ILE A 160 12.58 -11.50 -17.72
N LYS A 161 13.75 -11.56 -17.07
CA LYS A 161 14.66 -12.68 -17.17
C LYS A 161 14.00 -14.00 -16.78
N HIS A 162 13.21 -13.98 -15.73
CA HIS A 162 12.60 -15.20 -15.19
C HIS A 162 11.12 -15.34 -15.57
N ASN A 163 10.63 -14.47 -16.44
CA ASN A 163 9.27 -14.50 -16.95
C ASN A 163 8.23 -14.48 -15.82
N LEU A 164 8.39 -13.55 -14.92
CA LEU A 164 7.50 -13.41 -13.76
C LEU A 164 6.41 -12.39 -14.02
N TRP A 165 5.22 -12.68 -13.53
CA TRP A 165 4.20 -11.64 -13.37
C TRP A 165 4.59 -10.75 -12.20
N VAL A 166 4.22 -9.47 -12.29
CA VAL A 166 4.42 -8.52 -11.20
C VAL A 166 3.07 -7.99 -10.76
N MET A 167 2.77 -8.06 -9.45
CA MET A 167 1.64 -7.31 -8.92
C MET A 167 2.20 -6.05 -8.28
N ALA A 168 1.89 -4.91 -8.87
CA ALA A 168 2.32 -3.62 -8.33
C ALA A 168 1.22 -3.11 -7.41
N ASP A 169 1.46 -3.19 -6.11
CA ASP A 169 0.51 -2.69 -5.12
C ASP A 169 0.73 -1.18 -5.00
N ASP A 170 -0.11 -0.41 -5.68
CA ASP A 170 0.00 1.04 -5.77
C ASP A 170 -0.96 1.76 -4.82
N ALA A 171 -1.30 1.12 -3.69
CA ALA A 171 -2.24 1.73 -2.74
C ALA A 171 -1.79 3.12 -2.27
N TYR A 172 -0.49 3.37 -2.22
CA TYR A 172 0.05 4.65 -1.76
C TYR A 172 0.70 5.45 -2.87
N PHE A 173 0.46 5.09 -4.12
CA PHE A 173 1.11 5.74 -5.26
C PHE A 173 0.86 7.24 -5.29
N GLU A 174 -0.30 7.68 -4.82
CA GLU A 174 -0.67 9.09 -4.83
C GLU A 174 -0.66 9.72 -3.44
N ILE A 175 -0.16 9.03 -2.42
CA ILE A 175 0.08 9.62 -1.11
C ILE A 175 1.56 9.96 -1.05
N ARG A 176 1.93 11.06 -1.70
CA ARG A 176 3.33 11.50 -1.83
C ARG A 176 3.42 12.99 -1.57
N TYR A 177 4.57 13.37 -1.05
CA TYR A 177 4.79 14.75 -0.58
C TYR A 177 5.78 15.50 -1.48
N SER A 178 6.21 14.88 -2.56
CA SER A 178 7.08 15.50 -3.56
C SER A 178 6.26 15.96 -4.75
N ASN A 179 6.71 17.04 -5.40
CA ASN A 179 6.07 17.50 -6.65
C ASN A 179 6.63 16.80 -7.88
N GLU A 180 7.64 15.96 -7.72
CA GLU A 180 8.21 15.24 -8.85
C GLU A 180 7.26 14.13 -9.31
N LYS A 181 7.27 13.87 -10.62
CA LYS A 181 6.47 12.77 -11.15
C LYS A 181 7.00 11.45 -10.59
N PRO A 182 6.12 10.59 -10.06
CA PRO A 182 6.59 9.33 -9.49
C PRO A 182 7.03 8.36 -10.59
N LEU A 183 8.01 7.52 -10.26
CA LEU A 183 8.38 6.42 -11.14
C LEU A 183 7.41 5.26 -10.94
N SER A 184 7.05 4.61 -12.04
CA SER A 184 6.24 3.41 -11.98
C SER A 184 6.93 2.29 -12.75
N ILE A 185 6.86 1.10 -12.23
CA ILE A 185 7.49 -0.04 -12.88
C ILE A 185 6.88 -0.31 -14.25
N VAL A 186 5.62 0.08 -14.47
CA VAL A 186 4.99 -0.16 -15.77
C VAL A 186 5.59 0.69 -16.88
N SER A 187 6.30 1.78 -16.54
CA SER A 187 6.94 2.60 -17.56
C SER A 187 8.24 2.01 -18.09
N ILE A 188 8.78 1.01 -17.43
CA ILE A 188 10.00 0.36 -17.88
C ILE A 188 9.65 -0.58 -19.03
N PRO A 189 10.39 -0.50 -20.17
CA PRO A 189 10.05 -1.36 -21.32
C PRO A 189 9.96 -2.84 -20.94
N GLY A 190 8.91 -3.49 -21.42
CA GLY A 190 8.65 -4.89 -21.13
C GLY A 190 7.81 -5.15 -19.88
N MET A 191 7.56 -4.12 -19.08
CA MET A 191 6.88 -4.33 -17.80
C MET A 191 5.38 -4.12 -17.86
N LYS A 192 4.88 -3.23 -18.71
CA LYS A 192 3.43 -3.06 -18.84
C LYS A 192 2.75 -4.39 -19.19
N GLU A 193 3.39 -5.20 -20.02
CA GLU A 193 2.83 -6.46 -20.51
C GLU A 193 2.79 -7.56 -19.46
N ARG A 194 3.47 -7.38 -18.33
CA ARG A 194 3.52 -8.40 -17.28
C ARG A 194 3.18 -7.87 -15.89
N THR A 195 2.69 -6.63 -15.80
CA THR A 195 2.39 -6.00 -14.50
C THR A 195 0.90 -5.79 -14.35
N VAL A 196 0.40 -6.17 -13.19
CA VAL A 196 -0.99 -5.95 -12.79
C VAL A 196 -0.96 -5.00 -11.61
N ILE A 197 -1.66 -3.88 -11.73
CA ILE A 197 -1.68 -2.84 -10.71
C ILE A 197 -2.88 -3.03 -9.80
N LEU A 198 -2.62 -2.99 -8.50
CA LEU A 198 -3.66 -2.84 -7.49
C LEU A 198 -3.90 -1.34 -7.31
N TYR A 199 -5.08 -0.87 -7.67
CA TYR A 199 -5.47 0.52 -7.53
C TYR A 199 -6.61 0.63 -6.53
N THR A 200 -6.58 1.65 -5.67
CA THR A 200 -7.69 1.88 -4.75
C THR A 200 -7.93 3.37 -4.59
N PHE A 201 -9.20 3.72 -4.43
CA PHE A 201 -9.59 5.08 -4.06
C PHE A 201 -9.48 5.32 -2.55
N SER A 202 -9.29 4.28 -1.78
CA SER A 202 -9.41 4.31 -0.32
C SER A 202 -8.55 5.37 0.36
N LYS A 203 -7.27 5.43 -0.02
CA LYS A 203 -6.32 6.24 0.73
C LYS A 203 -6.28 7.69 0.24
N LYS A 204 -6.27 7.86 -1.06
CA LYS A 204 -6.16 9.18 -1.68
C LYS A 204 -7.30 10.12 -1.28
N TYR A 205 -8.50 9.58 -1.20
CA TYR A 205 -9.71 10.38 -1.00
C TYR A 205 -10.34 10.19 0.38
N ALA A 206 -9.62 9.58 1.32
CA ALA A 206 -10.16 9.34 2.67
C ALA A 206 -11.51 8.62 2.58
N MET A 207 -11.54 7.50 1.87
CA MET A 207 -12.79 6.77 1.67
C MET A 207 -12.60 5.27 1.79
N THR A 208 -11.84 4.87 2.82
CA THR A 208 -11.54 3.45 3.04
C THR A 208 -12.80 2.60 3.16
N GLY A 209 -13.86 3.13 3.79
CA GLY A 209 -15.10 2.40 3.97
C GLY A 209 -16.03 2.38 2.76
N TRP A 210 -15.72 3.14 1.71
CA TRP A 210 -16.58 3.19 0.53
C TRP A 210 -16.43 1.97 -0.38
N ARG A 211 -15.30 1.27 -0.28
CA ARG A 211 -14.99 0.03 -0.97
C ARG A 211 -15.05 0.15 -2.49
N LEU A 212 -14.10 0.91 -3.07
CA LEU A 212 -13.95 0.96 -4.52
C LEU A 212 -12.48 1.04 -4.90
N GLY A 213 -12.12 0.27 -5.92
CA GLY A 213 -10.79 0.23 -6.49
C GLY A 213 -10.81 -0.47 -7.83
N ALA A 214 -9.66 -0.90 -8.31
CA ALA A 214 -9.57 -1.53 -9.61
C ALA A 214 -8.34 -2.42 -9.71
N THR A 215 -8.44 -3.45 -10.55
CA THR A 215 -7.30 -4.21 -11.04
C THR A 215 -7.00 -3.71 -12.45
N ILE A 216 -5.75 -3.36 -12.73
CA ILE A 216 -5.37 -2.75 -14.00
C ILE A 216 -4.21 -3.55 -14.60
N GLY A 217 -4.36 -3.99 -15.84
CA GLY A 217 -3.32 -4.79 -16.45
C GLY A 217 -3.64 -5.19 -17.87
N PRO A 218 -2.88 -6.14 -18.43
CA PRO A 218 -3.12 -6.58 -19.80
C PRO A 218 -4.54 -7.06 -20.01
N LYS A 219 -5.06 -6.82 -21.22
CA LYS A 219 -6.45 -7.16 -21.53
C LYS A 219 -6.78 -8.63 -21.23
N SER A 220 -5.89 -9.55 -21.60
CA SER A 220 -6.15 -10.96 -21.37
C SER A 220 -6.26 -11.29 -19.88
N PHE A 221 -5.46 -10.60 -19.03
CA PHE A 221 -5.54 -10.78 -17.59
C PHE A 221 -6.87 -10.22 -17.07
N ILE A 222 -7.23 -9.02 -17.54
CA ILE A 222 -8.45 -8.35 -17.07
C ILE A 222 -9.69 -9.13 -17.45
N GLU A 223 -9.68 -9.82 -18.60
CA GLU A 223 -10.81 -10.68 -18.98
C GLU A 223 -11.03 -11.79 -17.96
N LYS A 224 -9.92 -12.35 -17.42
CA LYS A 224 -10.04 -13.38 -16.38
C LYS A 224 -10.56 -12.78 -15.07
N VAL A 225 -10.10 -11.58 -14.73
CA VAL A 225 -10.58 -10.90 -13.53
C VAL A 225 -12.07 -10.60 -13.65
N ALA A 226 -12.52 -10.16 -14.82
CA ALA A 226 -13.94 -9.87 -15.03
C ALA A 226 -14.79 -11.13 -14.82
N LYS A 227 -14.30 -12.28 -15.27
CA LYS A 227 -15.02 -13.54 -15.04
C LYS A 227 -15.08 -13.89 -13.56
N LEU A 228 -13.99 -13.64 -12.82
CA LEU A 228 -14.01 -13.84 -11.38
C LEU A 228 -15.02 -12.89 -10.71
N ASN A 229 -15.06 -11.63 -11.17
CA ASN A 229 -16.02 -10.66 -10.63
C ASN A 229 -17.46 -11.15 -10.76
N VAL A 230 -17.81 -11.71 -11.92
CA VAL A 230 -19.17 -12.22 -12.13
C VAL A 230 -19.51 -13.28 -11.08
N ASN A 231 -18.55 -14.11 -10.74
CA ASN A 231 -18.79 -15.26 -9.84
C ASN A 231 -18.66 -14.88 -8.36
N ASP A 232 -18.11 -13.72 -8.07
CA ASP A 232 -17.78 -13.30 -6.72
C ASP A 232 -18.75 -12.21 -6.25
N GLU A 233 -18.59 -11.01 -6.77
CA GLU A 233 -19.33 -9.85 -6.29
C GLU A 233 -20.42 -9.38 -7.26
N SER A 234 -20.56 -10.00 -8.41
CA SER A 234 -21.47 -9.60 -9.48
C SER A 234 -21.04 -8.26 -10.12
N CYS A 235 -21.04 -7.19 -9.36
CA CYS A 235 -20.52 -5.89 -9.79
C CYS A 235 -20.21 -5.07 -8.54
N SER A 236 -19.44 -4.02 -8.72
CA SER A 236 -19.20 -3.07 -7.63
C SER A 236 -20.37 -2.10 -7.53
N ASN A 237 -20.44 -1.40 -6.40
CA ASN A 237 -21.50 -0.44 -6.12
C ASN A 237 -21.64 0.57 -7.26
N HIS A 238 -22.83 0.67 -7.83
CA HIS A 238 -23.06 1.42 -9.07
C HIS A 238 -22.93 2.92 -8.84
N PHE A 239 -23.60 3.47 -7.82
CA PHE A 239 -23.59 4.92 -7.65
C PHE A 239 -22.23 5.43 -7.20
N ILE A 240 -21.45 4.64 -6.49
CA ILE A 240 -20.09 5.06 -6.13
C ILE A 240 -19.20 5.11 -7.38
N GLN A 241 -19.45 4.22 -8.34
CA GLN A 241 -18.67 4.27 -9.58
C GLN A 241 -18.89 5.61 -10.31
N TYR A 242 -20.13 6.11 -10.36
CA TYR A 242 -20.40 7.42 -10.95
C TYR A 242 -19.74 8.53 -10.14
N ALA A 243 -19.76 8.42 -8.81
CA ALA A 243 -19.15 9.45 -7.97
C ALA A 243 -17.65 9.55 -8.22
N MET A 244 -16.98 8.44 -8.51
CA MET A 244 -15.54 8.49 -8.67
C MET A 244 -15.10 9.00 -10.03
N ILE A 245 -15.99 9.11 -11.01
CA ILE A 245 -15.69 9.89 -12.20
C ILE A 245 -15.41 11.34 -11.76
N GLU A 246 -16.25 11.88 -10.88
CA GLU A 246 -16.01 13.21 -10.32
C GLU A 246 -14.68 13.26 -9.55
N GLY A 247 -14.39 12.23 -8.78
CA GLY A 247 -13.13 12.20 -8.03
C GLY A 247 -11.91 12.28 -8.95
N LEU A 248 -11.97 11.60 -10.09
CA LEU A 248 -10.84 11.56 -11.00
C LEU A 248 -10.75 12.79 -11.91
N THR A 249 -11.88 13.40 -12.26
CA THR A 249 -11.90 14.45 -13.28
C THR A 249 -12.32 15.82 -12.75
N GLY A 250 -12.82 15.90 -11.52
CA GLY A 250 -13.34 17.14 -10.96
C GLY A 250 -12.29 17.89 -10.17
N ASP A 251 -12.78 18.73 -9.26
CA ASP A 251 -11.94 19.61 -8.46
C ASP A 251 -11.02 18.81 -7.55
N PRO A 252 -9.68 18.97 -7.67
CA PRO A 252 -8.75 18.20 -6.84
C PRO A 252 -8.48 18.81 -5.46
N SER A 253 -9.11 19.92 -5.10
CA SER A 253 -8.74 20.65 -3.88
C SER A 253 -8.93 19.83 -2.63
N GLY A 254 -9.95 18.96 -2.58
CA GLY A 254 -10.17 18.11 -1.42
C GLY A 254 -9.02 17.12 -1.19
N TYR A 255 -8.58 16.50 -2.25
CA TYR A 255 -7.44 15.58 -2.19
C TYR A 255 -6.16 16.35 -1.82
N GLN A 256 -5.98 17.53 -2.41
CA GLN A 256 -4.81 18.35 -2.09
C GLN A 256 -4.78 18.74 -0.62
N SER A 257 -5.95 19.07 -0.04
CA SER A 257 -6.04 19.37 1.40
C SER A 257 -5.67 18.17 2.26
N ILE A 258 -6.11 16.97 1.86
CA ILE A 258 -5.75 15.76 2.58
C ILE A 258 -4.23 15.60 2.60
N LEU A 259 -3.58 15.76 1.44
CA LEU A 259 -2.12 15.63 1.36
C LEU A 259 -1.41 16.68 2.22
N GLN A 260 -1.90 17.92 2.23
CA GLN A 260 -1.30 18.98 3.03
C GLN A 260 -1.36 18.65 4.52
N GLU A 261 -2.50 18.14 4.96
CA GLU A 261 -2.65 17.76 6.37
C GLU A 261 -1.75 16.57 6.72
N LEU A 262 -1.68 15.57 5.84
CA LEU A 262 -0.80 14.43 6.08
C LEU A 262 0.66 14.86 6.14
N LYS A 263 1.05 15.83 5.31
CA LYS A 263 2.43 16.32 5.34
C LYS A 263 2.72 17.01 6.68
N ARG A 264 1.79 17.81 7.21
CA ARG A 264 1.94 18.42 8.53
C ARG A 264 2.15 17.36 9.61
N ARG A 265 1.34 16.31 9.56
CA ARG A 265 1.44 15.22 10.54
C ARG A 265 2.78 14.49 10.41
N ARG A 266 3.20 14.22 9.17
CA ARG A 266 4.51 13.58 8.93
C ARG A 266 5.63 14.41 9.54
N ASP A 267 5.65 15.70 9.22
CA ASP A 267 6.73 16.58 9.68
C ASP A 267 6.77 16.65 11.20
N THR A 268 5.60 16.77 11.85
CA THR A 268 5.51 16.79 13.29
C THR A 268 6.04 15.50 13.90
N ALA A 269 5.59 14.36 13.38
CA ALA A 269 5.97 13.05 13.94
C ALA A 269 7.45 12.78 13.74
N VAL A 270 7.98 13.06 12.56
CA VAL A 270 9.40 12.80 12.28
C VAL A 270 10.27 13.69 13.18
N ASN A 271 9.93 14.98 13.28
CA ASN A 271 10.72 15.89 14.11
C ASN A 271 10.73 15.43 15.57
N MET A 272 9.59 15.04 16.09
CA MET A 272 9.51 14.63 17.49
C MET A 272 10.20 13.29 17.74
N LEU A 273 10.00 12.32 16.87
CA LEU A 273 10.67 11.02 17.03
C LEU A 273 12.18 11.18 17.03
N ASN A 274 12.69 12.07 16.18
CA ASN A 274 14.14 12.25 16.07
C ASN A 274 14.74 13.01 17.24
N THR A 275 13.92 13.51 18.19
CA THR A 275 14.45 14.06 19.45
C THR A 275 14.60 12.99 20.52
N ILE A 276 14.11 11.77 20.28
CA ILE A 276 14.19 10.70 21.28
C ILE A 276 15.53 9.99 21.14
N GLU A 277 16.26 9.91 22.25
CA GLU A 277 17.55 9.23 22.24
C GLU A 277 17.37 7.76 21.82
N GLY A 278 18.15 7.34 20.84
CA GLY A 278 18.10 5.97 20.35
C GLY A 278 17.15 5.75 19.17
N ILE A 279 16.44 6.80 18.74
CA ILE A 279 15.50 6.70 17.62
C ILE A 279 15.98 7.62 16.50
N PHE A 280 15.99 7.10 15.29
CA PHE A 280 16.16 7.91 14.09
C PHE A 280 15.22 7.42 13.01
N VAL A 281 14.45 8.33 12.42
CA VAL A 281 13.64 8.02 11.23
C VAL A 281 13.95 9.04 10.15
N PRO A 282 14.30 8.58 8.95
CA PRO A 282 14.38 9.51 7.82
C PRO A 282 12.98 9.98 7.46
N THR A 283 12.88 11.15 6.83
CA THR A 283 11.59 11.69 6.41
C THR A 283 11.14 10.93 5.15
N PRO A 284 10.04 10.19 5.22
CA PRO A 284 9.60 9.46 4.03
C PRO A 284 8.94 10.40 3.03
N GLU A 285 9.07 10.05 1.74
CA GLU A 285 8.44 10.87 0.71
C GLU A 285 7.00 10.44 0.42
N SER A 286 6.53 9.36 1.05
CA SER A 286 5.23 8.79 0.69
C SER A 286 4.61 8.07 1.87
N THR A 287 3.37 7.65 1.70
CA THR A 287 2.53 6.91 2.63
C THR A 287 2.15 7.76 3.84
N PHE A 288 1.60 7.14 4.86
CA PHE A 288 1.37 7.81 6.15
C PHE A 288 1.88 6.95 7.30
N TYR A 289 3.04 6.30 7.06
CA TYR A 289 3.66 5.42 8.05
C TYR A 289 5.10 5.80 8.33
N LEU A 290 5.51 5.58 9.59
CA LEU A 290 6.90 5.64 10.01
C LEU A 290 7.25 4.29 10.63
N PHE A 291 8.48 3.84 10.42
CA PHE A 291 8.88 2.49 10.85
C PHE A 291 10.23 2.54 11.56
N PRO A 292 10.27 3.13 12.75
CA PRO A 292 11.55 3.28 13.46
C PRO A 292 12.07 1.97 14.01
N ASN A 293 13.40 1.85 14.00
CA ASN A 293 14.14 0.79 14.67
C ASN A 293 14.16 1.12 16.16
N VAL A 294 13.59 0.23 16.98
CA VAL A 294 13.51 0.45 18.42
C VAL A 294 14.41 -0.49 19.19
N SER A 295 15.43 -1.05 18.51
CA SER A 295 16.32 -2.02 19.15
C SER A 295 17.04 -1.46 20.35
N LYS A 296 17.49 -0.20 20.31
CA LYS A 296 18.15 0.42 21.45
C LYS A 296 17.21 0.61 22.64
N ILE A 297 15.96 0.95 22.36
CA ILE A 297 14.96 1.07 23.43
C ILE A 297 14.67 -0.28 24.04
N MET A 298 14.55 -1.31 23.20
CA MET A 298 14.31 -2.68 23.67
C MET A 298 15.44 -3.12 24.62
N ALA A 299 16.68 -2.87 24.23
CA ALA A 299 17.83 -3.25 25.06
C ALA A 299 17.81 -2.50 26.39
N LYS A 300 17.51 -1.21 26.35
CA LYS A 300 17.47 -0.39 27.57
C LYS A 300 16.40 -0.88 28.54
N LYS A 301 15.22 -1.27 28.01
CA LYS A 301 14.11 -1.71 28.85
C LYS A 301 14.22 -3.20 29.24
N GLY A 302 15.17 -3.93 28.66
CA GLY A 302 15.32 -5.35 28.93
C GLY A 302 14.25 -6.21 28.26
N PHE A 303 13.64 -5.71 27.20
CA PHE A 303 12.62 -6.46 26.46
C PHE A 303 13.27 -7.32 25.40
N THR A 304 12.71 -8.50 25.17
CA THR A 304 13.20 -9.45 24.16
C THR A 304 12.17 -9.76 23.10
N ASP A 305 10.96 -9.23 23.22
CA ASP A 305 9.87 -9.41 22.27
C ASP A 305 9.21 -8.05 22.09
N VAL A 306 9.06 -7.63 20.85
CA VAL A 306 8.51 -6.30 20.58
C VAL A 306 7.06 -6.15 21.09
N ALA A 307 6.36 -7.27 21.27
CA ALA A 307 5.02 -7.23 21.89
C ALA A 307 5.07 -6.71 23.32
N GLN A 308 6.18 -6.92 24.04
CA GLN A 308 6.35 -6.38 25.38
C GLN A 308 6.37 -4.85 25.34
N LEU A 309 7.07 -4.28 24.37
CA LEU A 309 7.11 -2.83 24.21
C LEU A 309 5.72 -2.28 23.85
N GLN A 310 5.02 -2.95 22.94
CA GLN A 310 3.67 -2.52 22.56
C GLN A 310 2.74 -2.49 23.76
N LYS A 311 2.74 -3.54 24.54
CA LYS A 311 1.89 -3.64 25.73
C LYS A 311 2.26 -2.60 26.77
N ALA A 312 3.55 -2.41 27.03
CA ALA A 312 4.02 -1.44 28.02
C ALA A 312 3.60 -0.02 27.63
N CYS A 313 3.73 0.33 26.35
CA CYS A 313 3.33 1.66 25.92
C CYS A 313 1.83 1.87 26.04
N LEU A 314 1.05 0.89 25.66
CA LEU A 314 -0.40 1.02 25.76
C LEU A 314 -0.83 1.16 27.22
N GLU A 315 -0.31 0.31 28.09
CA GLU A 315 -0.74 0.28 29.49
C GLU A 315 -0.20 1.46 30.32
N ASN A 316 1.03 1.86 30.07
CA ASN A 316 1.67 2.87 30.91
C ASN A 316 1.46 4.28 30.44
N ILE A 317 1.36 4.50 29.12
CA ILE A 317 1.26 5.87 28.59
C ILE A 317 0.14 6.06 27.58
N GLY A 318 -0.65 5.02 27.30
CA GLY A 318 -1.80 5.15 26.43
C GLY A 318 -1.46 5.40 24.96
N VAL A 319 -0.28 4.97 24.52
CA VAL A 319 0.15 5.12 23.12
C VAL A 319 0.12 3.76 22.44
N SER A 320 -0.58 3.69 21.31
CA SER A 320 -0.71 2.44 20.56
C SER A 320 -0.02 2.55 19.20
N PHE A 321 0.53 1.44 18.74
CA PHE A 321 1.16 1.32 17.42
C PHE A 321 1.18 -0.16 17.05
N CYS A 322 1.49 -0.44 15.79
CA CYS A 322 1.71 -1.82 15.36
C CYS A 322 3.18 -2.18 15.50
N THR A 323 3.44 -3.47 15.64
CA THR A 323 4.83 -3.95 15.68
C THR A 323 5.19 -4.63 14.37
N ARG A 324 6.49 -4.84 14.18
CA ARG A 324 6.99 -5.59 13.02
C ARG A 324 6.25 -6.91 12.83
N ASN A 325 5.83 -7.55 13.90
CA ASN A 325 5.22 -8.88 13.82
C ASN A 325 3.82 -8.87 13.21
N HIS A 326 3.22 -7.69 13.04
CA HIS A 326 1.93 -7.56 12.35
C HIS A 326 2.08 -7.57 10.81
N PHE A 327 3.31 -7.60 10.30
CA PHE A 327 3.56 -7.39 8.88
C PHE A 327 4.29 -8.56 8.25
N GLY A 328 3.76 -9.75 8.47
CA GLY A 328 4.35 -10.98 8.00
C GLY A 328 5.12 -11.69 9.10
N ARG A 329 5.32 -12.98 8.92
CA ARG A 329 6.07 -13.75 9.91
C ARG A 329 7.52 -13.28 9.93
N PRO A 330 8.11 -13.08 11.13
CA PRO A 330 9.53 -12.72 11.17
C PRO A 330 10.37 -13.75 10.42
N VAL A 331 11.35 -13.26 9.69
CA VAL A 331 12.22 -14.11 8.88
C VAL A 331 13.35 -14.62 9.80
N PRO A 332 13.74 -15.89 9.66
CA PRO A 332 14.86 -16.39 10.47
C PRO A 332 16.11 -15.52 10.31
N GLY A 333 16.75 -15.22 11.43
CA GLY A 333 17.94 -14.38 11.45
C GLY A 333 17.68 -12.91 11.73
N GLU A 334 16.43 -12.49 11.82
CA GLU A 334 16.14 -11.09 12.20
C GLU A 334 16.60 -10.84 13.62
N THR A 335 17.36 -9.76 13.82
CA THR A 335 17.88 -9.40 15.14
C THR A 335 17.44 -8.01 15.59
N GLU A 336 16.81 -7.25 14.71
CA GLU A 336 16.40 -5.87 15.00
C GLU A 336 14.92 -5.79 15.27
N TYR A 337 14.50 -4.77 16.02
CA TYR A 337 13.11 -4.58 16.42
C TYR A 337 12.57 -3.29 15.83
N PHE A 338 11.38 -3.37 15.21
CA PHE A 338 10.75 -2.22 14.56
C PHE A 338 9.29 -2.12 14.99
N ILE A 339 8.78 -0.88 14.98
CA ILE A 339 7.36 -0.61 15.19
C ILE A 339 6.87 0.31 14.08
N ARG A 340 5.55 0.32 13.86
CA ARG A 340 4.97 1.20 12.84
C ARG A 340 4.05 2.22 13.49
N PHE A 341 4.27 3.50 13.19
CA PHE A 341 3.34 4.58 13.51
C PHE A 341 2.58 4.97 12.27
N ALA A 342 1.24 4.95 12.34
CA ALA A 342 0.39 5.51 11.29
C ALA A 342 -0.09 6.86 11.76
N TYR A 343 0.05 7.90 10.92
CA TYR A 343 -0.38 9.24 11.32
C TYR A 343 -1.62 9.71 10.57
N SER A 344 -2.30 8.80 9.89
CA SER A 344 -3.49 9.12 9.11
C SER A 344 -4.73 9.35 9.96
N GLY A 345 -4.77 8.79 11.17
CA GLY A 345 -5.96 8.85 12.01
C GLY A 345 -5.80 9.63 13.30
N ILE A 346 -4.82 10.52 13.36
CA ILE A 346 -4.49 11.22 14.59
C ILE A 346 -4.07 12.65 14.26
N SER A 347 -4.64 13.62 14.99
CA SER A 347 -4.36 15.04 14.74
C SER A 347 -2.94 15.42 15.16
N VAL A 348 -2.46 16.56 14.66
CA VAL A 348 -1.16 17.07 15.04
C VAL A 348 -1.07 17.26 16.56
N ASP A 349 -2.12 17.82 17.19
CA ASP A 349 -2.10 18.01 18.65
C ASP A 349 -1.94 16.69 19.39
N ASP A 350 -2.67 15.65 18.93
CA ASP A 350 -2.57 14.34 19.57
C ASP A 350 -1.25 13.65 19.26
N ILE A 351 -0.68 13.88 18.08
CA ILE A 351 0.68 13.40 17.78
C ILE A 351 1.67 14.02 18.77
N GLU A 352 1.58 15.32 18.98
CA GLU A 352 2.49 16.01 19.90
C GLU A 352 2.36 15.45 21.32
N GLU A 353 1.14 15.29 21.79
CA GLU A 353 0.91 14.76 23.12
C GLU A 353 1.41 13.32 23.25
N GLY A 354 1.04 12.47 22.30
CA GLY A 354 1.41 11.05 22.36
C GLY A 354 2.91 10.84 22.26
N LEU A 355 3.56 11.58 21.37
CA LEU A 355 5.02 11.40 21.21
C LEU A 355 5.80 12.05 22.36
N ALA A 356 5.26 13.06 23.03
CA ALA A 356 5.87 13.57 24.24
C ALA A 356 5.85 12.52 25.35
N HIS A 357 4.73 11.81 25.50
CA HIS A 357 4.64 10.70 26.46
C HIS A 357 5.61 9.60 26.08
N LEU A 358 5.69 9.28 24.78
CA LEU A 358 6.59 8.24 24.30
C LEU A 358 8.05 8.59 24.60
N LYS A 359 8.42 9.85 24.35
CA LYS A 359 9.79 10.30 24.61
C LYS A 359 10.13 10.14 26.10
N SER A 360 9.25 10.61 26.98
CA SER A 360 9.48 10.47 28.43
C SER A 360 9.66 9.01 28.81
N TYR A 361 8.81 8.13 28.31
CA TYR A 361 8.88 6.71 28.65
C TYR A 361 10.14 6.05 28.09
N PHE A 362 10.47 6.35 26.82
CA PHE A 362 11.65 5.72 26.20
C PHE A 362 12.94 6.18 26.85
N GLU A 363 12.99 7.43 27.34
CA GLU A 363 14.21 7.96 27.93
C GLU A 363 14.37 7.64 29.42
N GLU A 364 13.31 7.17 30.08
CA GLU A 364 13.44 6.83 31.50
C GLU A 364 14.26 5.54 31.64
N SER A 365 15.08 5.50 32.70
CA SER A 365 16.02 4.41 32.94
C SER A 365 15.34 3.14 33.45
#